data_ec984ebcc75f6bf8b342e35076c8255c
#
_entry.id   ec984ebcc75f6bf8b342e35076c8255c
#
_cell.length_a   1.000
_cell.length_b   1.000
_cell.length_c   1.000
_cell.angle_alpha   90.00
_cell.angle_beta   90.00
_cell.angle_gamma   90.00
#
_symmetry.space_group_name_H-M   'P 1'
#
loop_
_entity.id
_entity.type
_entity.pdbx_description
1 polymer ?
#
loop_
_entity_poly.entity_id
_entity_poly.type
_entity_poly.pdbx_seq_one_letter_code
_entity_poly.pdbx_strand_id
1 'polypeptide(L)'
;MKRLYSGEKTRKLSARGRKLLGIAAVAGIVVLAAVFTGKRTGLKERVAQWFDFEVKTDRTGNVLEQVRSVAEFTTVCFYDEFVLNYVKENTLSKSDVNKFFKENLNADIVPKDRLVLICKGRLRAGFDLSKVGVEDVRVSGDTLSVMLPKAEYFDVVLNPSDFEYFERTGSWSHRQDTQVKMQAEKHLLRDAQRKGILVKAECIGLRRLETLFKGFGFSVVKLEVK
;
A
#
# COMPACT_ATOMS: atom_id res chain seq x y z
N MET A 1 -60.60 15.38 50.22
CA MET A 1 -60.63 16.84 50.34
C MET A 1 -59.53 17.48 49.52
N LYS A 2 -59.91 18.58 48.81
CA LYS A 2 -59.10 19.58 48.07
C LYS A 2 -58.54 19.16 46.69
N ARG A 3 -59.29 19.66 45.71
CA ARG A 3 -58.90 19.99 44.34
C ARG A 3 -57.80 21.05 44.32
N LEU A 4 -56.86 20.95 43.37
CA LEU A 4 -56.14 22.11 42.88
C LEU A 4 -56.10 22.08 41.35
N TYR A 5 -56.84 23.00 40.81
CA TYR A 5 -56.86 23.46 39.42
C TYR A 5 -55.51 24.12 39.09
N SER A 6 -54.87 23.69 38.01
CA SER A 6 -53.76 24.43 37.42
C SER A 6 -54.21 25.03 36.10
N GLY A 7 -54.30 26.35 36.08
CA GLY A 7 -54.79 27.12 34.96
C GLY A 7 -53.80 27.18 33.83
N GLU A 8 -54.28 26.87 32.66
CA GLU A 8 -53.65 27.04 31.37
C GLU A 8 -53.54 28.52 30.98
N LYS A 9 -52.33 29.12 31.05
CA LYS A 9 -52.04 30.47 30.60
C LYS A 9 -51.92 30.48 29.08
N THR A 10 -53.03 30.75 28.39
CA THR A 10 -52.99 31.10 26.96
C THR A 10 -52.32 32.47 26.80
N ARG A 11 -51.11 32.51 26.31
CA ARG A 11 -50.42 33.76 25.91
C ARG A 11 -51.13 34.36 24.69
N LYS A 12 -51.90 35.41 24.90
CA LYS A 12 -52.46 36.22 23.80
C LYS A 12 -51.29 36.90 23.07
N LEU A 13 -51.04 36.52 21.81
CA LEU A 13 -50.10 37.20 20.94
C LEU A 13 -50.55 38.66 20.74
N SER A 14 -49.58 39.60 20.83
CA SER A 14 -49.81 41.01 20.63
C SER A 14 -50.32 41.31 19.21
N ALA A 15 -51.07 42.39 19.04
CA ALA A 15 -51.64 42.77 17.75
C ALA A 15 -50.63 42.95 16.64
N ARG A 16 -49.36 43.22 16.94
CA ARG A 16 -48.24 43.21 15.99
C ARG A 16 -47.84 41.79 15.54
N GLY A 17 -47.88 40.84 16.46
CA GLY A 17 -47.58 39.42 16.12
C GLY A 17 -48.62 38.78 15.19
N ARG A 18 -49.90 39.14 15.34
CA ARG A 18 -50.95 38.66 14.43
C ARG A 18 -50.83 39.24 13.01
N LYS A 19 -50.38 40.49 12.85
CA LYS A 19 -50.14 41.09 11.54
C LYS A 19 -48.95 40.47 10.85
N LEU A 20 -47.87 40.14 11.57
CA LEU A 20 -46.71 39.43 11.04
C LEU A 20 -47.02 37.99 10.62
N LEU A 21 -47.82 37.27 11.41
CA LEU A 21 -48.28 35.91 11.07
C LEU A 21 -49.21 35.93 9.84
N GLY A 22 -50.06 36.93 9.70
CA GLY A 22 -50.92 37.13 8.53
C GLY A 22 -50.12 37.38 7.24
N ILE A 23 -49.08 38.22 7.31
CA ILE A 23 -48.18 38.51 6.18
C ILE A 23 -47.41 37.26 5.78
N ALA A 24 -46.89 36.50 6.73
CA ALA A 24 -46.17 35.24 6.47
C ALA A 24 -47.11 34.17 5.83
N ALA A 25 -48.37 34.07 6.28
CA ALA A 25 -49.36 33.18 5.71
C ALA A 25 -49.74 33.56 4.27
N VAL A 26 -49.93 34.86 4.01
CA VAL A 26 -50.23 35.36 2.66
C VAL A 26 -49.06 35.14 1.71
N ALA A 27 -47.82 35.38 2.17
CA ALA A 27 -46.61 35.09 1.39
C ALA A 27 -46.47 33.58 1.07
N GLY A 28 -46.79 32.73 2.04
CA GLY A 28 -46.78 31.26 1.84
C GLY A 28 -47.83 30.80 0.81
N ILE A 29 -49.04 31.41 0.85
CA ILE A 29 -50.12 31.09 -0.11
C ILE A 29 -49.77 31.60 -1.53
N VAL A 30 -49.13 32.74 -1.68
CA VAL A 30 -48.68 33.27 -2.97
C VAL A 30 -47.62 32.40 -3.57
N VAL A 31 -46.67 31.90 -2.76
CA VAL A 31 -45.65 30.96 -3.22
C VAL A 31 -46.28 29.62 -3.64
N LEU A 32 -47.22 29.08 -2.86
CA LEU A 32 -47.96 27.87 -3.17
C LEU A 32 -48.82 28.03 -4.46
N ALA A 33 -49.50 29.16 -4.61
CA ALA A 33 -50.29 29.46 -5.82
C ALA A 33 -49.39 29.61 -7.06
N ALA A 34 -48.22 30.20 -6.94
CA ALA A 34 -47.24 30.30 -8.03
C ALA A 34 -46.68 28.95 -8.45
N VAL A 35 -46.56 27.99 -7.52
CA VAL A 35 -46.16 26.62 -7.81
C VAL A 35 -47.28 25.81 -8.49
N PHE A 36 -48.55 26.09 -8.13
CA PHE A 36 -49.70 25.33 -8.59
C PHE A 36 -50.24 25.79 -9.98
N THR A 37 -50.08 27.08 -10.30
CA THR A 37 -50.65 27.65 -11.56
C THR A 37 -49.80 27.43 -12.81
N GLY A 38 -48.78 26.60 -12.80
CA GLY A 38 -48.10 26.09 -14.01
C GLY A 38 -47.50 27.12 -14.96
N LYS A 39 -47.59 28.43 -14.66
CA LYS A 39 -47.01 29.49 -15.52
C LYS A 39 -45.48 29.45 -15.33
N ARG A 40 -44.78 29.08 -16.39
CA ARG A 40 -43.35 29.16 -16.58
C ARG A 40 -42.81 30.57 -16.37
N THR A 41 -42.71 31.01 -15.14
CA THR A 41 -41.96 32.20 -14.79
C THR A 41 -40.59 31.71 -14.31
N GLY A 42 -39.50 32.30 -14.80
CA GLY A 42 -38.11 31.93 -14.53
C GLY A 42 -37.69 32.02 -13.05
N LEU A 43 -38.68 31.95 -12.15
CA LEU A 43 -38.51 31.82 -10.68
C LEU A 43 -37.96 30.43 -10.26
N LYS A 44 -38.29 29.36 -11.02
CA LYS A 44 -37.75 28.03 -10.73
C LYS A 44 -36.25 27.99 -10.96
N GLU A 45 -35.74 28.65 -11.97
CA GLU A 45 -34.30 28.72 -12.28
C GLU A 45 -33.56 29.59 -11.26
N ARG A 46 -34.17 30.69 -10.80
CA ARG A 46 -33.56 31.56 -9.77
C ARG A 46 -33.59 30.96 -8.39
N VAL A 47 -34.57 30.16 -8.03
CA VAL A 47 -34.65 29.43 -6.76
C VAL A 47 -33.71 28.22 -6.78
N ALA A 48 -33.57 27.53 -7.92
CA ALA A 48 -32.60 26.43 -8.08
C ALA A 48 -31.14 26.92 -7.92
N GLN A 49 -30.82 28.13 -8.43
CA GLN A 49 -29.49 28.74 -8.21
C GLN A 49 -29.20 29.09 -6.75
N TRP A 50 -30.23 29.26 -5.91
CA TRP A 50 -30.05 29.51 -4.48
C TRP A 50 -29.88 28.24 -3.67
N PHE A 51 -30.19 27.06 -4.24
CA PHE A 51 -30.03 25.75 -3.62
C PHE A 51 -28.95 24.91 -4.27
N ASP A 52 -28.25 25.43 -5.28
CA ASP A 52 -27.00 24.83 -5.78
C ASP A 52 -25.85 25.08 -4.78
N PHE A 53 -26.02 24.55 -3.58
CA PHE A 53 -24.90 24.20 -2.72
C PHE A 53 -24.28 22.94 -3.32
N GLU A 54 -23.41 23.14 -4.30
CA GLU A 54 -22.44 22.11 -4.66
C GLU A 54 -21.55 21.91 -3.42
N VAL A 55 -21.95 20.98 -2.55
CA VAL A 55 -21.09 20.52 -1.47
C VAL A 55 -19.96 19.77 -2.15
N LYS A 56 -18.91 20.48 -2.54
CA LYS A 56 -17.63 19.89 -2.88
C LYS A 56 -17.08 19.25 -1.62
N THR A 57 -17.56 18.06 -1.32
CA THR A 57 -16.95 17.23 -0.30
C THR A 57 -15.58 16.89 -0.83
N ASP A 58 -14.55 17.50 -0.27
CA ASP A 58 -13.17 17.13 -0.58
C ASP A 58 -12.92 15.71 -0.04
N ARG A 59 -13.02 14.72 -0.93
CA ARG A 59 -12.82 13.30 -0.61
C ARG A 59 -11.34 12.93 -0.55
N THR A 60 -10.46 13.87 -0.90
CA THR A 60 -9.02 13.60 -1.02
C THR A 60 -8.42 13.07 0.28
N GLY A 61 -8.78 13.67 1.42
CA GLY A 61 -8.30 13.23 2.73
C GLY A 61 -8.70 11.80 3.08
N ASN A 62 -9.97 11.45 2.85
CA ASN A 62 -10.47 10.10 3.14
C ASN A 62 -9.83 9.04 2.21
N VAL A 63 -9.62 9.38 0.94
CA VAL A 63 -8.94 8.48 -0.03
C VAL A 63 -7.49 8.28 0.35
N LEU A 64 -6.79 9.36 0.73
CA LEU A 64 -5.40 9.29 1.17
C LEU A 64 -5.23 8.38 2.39
N GLU A 65 -6.12 8.50 3.38
CA GLU A 65 -6.09 7.65 4.56
C GLU A 65 -6.30 6.18 4.20
N GLN A 66 -7.25 5.88 3.31
CA GLN A 66 -7.48 4.52 2.81
C GLN A 66 -6.28 3.98 2.03
N VAL A 67 -5.64 4.79 1.18
CA VAL A 67 -4.42 4.41 0.46
C VAL A 67 -3.29 4.08 1.43
N ARG A 68 -3.04 4.96 2.40
CA ARG A 68 -1.97 4.76 3.40
C ARG A 68 -2.23 3.58 4.35
N SER A 69 -3.48 3.26 4.63
CA SER A 69 -3.82 2.13 5.51
C SER A 69 -3.37 0.78 4.97
N VAL A 70 -3.18 0.67 3.66
CA VAL A 70 -2.64 -0.54 3.02
C VAL A 70 -1.14 -0.70 3.26
N ALA A 71 -0.41 0.41 3.58
CA ALA A 71 1.03 0.45 3.77
C ALA A 71 1.80 -0.26 2.64
N GLU A 72 2.36 -1.44 2.90
CA GLU A 72 3.09 -2.23 1.90
C GLU A 72 2.13 -2.97 0.96
N PHE A 73 2.00 -2.50 -0.28
CA PHE A 73 1.21 -3.16 -1.31
C PHE A 73 2.09 -4.15 -2.08
N THR A 74 2.21 -5.37 -1.56
CA THR A 74 2.97 -6.45 -2.21
C THR A 74 2.29 -6.89 -3.50
N THR A 75 3.00 -6.78 -4.61
CA THR A 75 2.46 -7.13 -5.94
C THR A 75 3.08 -8.38 -6.52
N VAL A 76 4.34 -8.66 -6.18
CA VAL A 76 5.08 -9.84 -6.61
C VAL A 76 5.77 -10.50 -5.43
N CYS A 77 5.64 -11.83 -5.34
CA CYS A 77 6.50 -12.69 -4.55
C CYS A 77 7.41 -13.48 -5.51
N PHE A 78 8.69 -13.26 -5.41
CA PHE A 78 9.70 -13.99 -6.17
C PHE A 78 10.28 -15.10 -5.31
N TYR A 79 10.23 -16.33 -5.82
CA TYR A 79 10.84 -17.51 -5.21
C TYR A 79 11.99 -17.97 -6.07
N ASP A 80 13.10 -18.34 -5.45
CA ASP A 80 14.25 -18.89 -6.15
C ASP A 80 14.90 -19.99 -5.33
N GLU A 81 15.48 -20.95 -6.03
CA GLU A 81 16.29 -22.02 -5.47
C GLU A 81 17.64 -22.04 -6.19
N PHE A 82 18.72 -21.97 -5.45
CA PHE A 82 20.07 -21.87 -6.00
C PHE A 82 21.09 -22.61 -5.15
N VAL A 83 22.20 -22.94 -5.74
CA VAL A 83 23.30 -23.66 -5.09
C VAL A 83 24.46 -22.70 -4.82
N LEU A 84 24.90 -22.65 -3.57
CA LEU A 84 26.14 -21.99 -3.17
C LEU A 84 27.23 -23.02 -2.94
N ASN A 85 28.38 -22.84 -3.58
CA ASN A 85 29.53 -23.71 -3.45
C ASN A 85 30.71 -22.90 -2.91
N TYR A 86 31.15 -23.25 -1.73
CA TYR A 86 32.31 -22.66 -1.07
C TYR A 86 33.41 -23.68 -0.97
N VAL A 87 34.62 -23.30 -1.40
CA VAL A 87 35.82 -24.11 -1.27
C VAL A 87 36.84 -23.28 -0.51
N LYS A 88 37.33 -23.83 0.60
CA LYS A 88 38.37 -23.23 1.41
C LYS A 88 39.60 -24.11 1.30
N GLU A 89 40.66 -23.56 0.76
CA GLU A 89 41.97 -24.23 0.78
C GLU A 89 42.56 -24.11 2.18
N ASN A 90 42.84 -25.23 2.81
CA ASN A 90 43.39 -25.26 4.16
C ASN A 90 44.86 -24.88 4.09
N THR A 91 45.17 -23.66 4.57
CA THR A 91 46.57 -23.16 4.62
C THR A 91 47.45 -23.94 5.57
N LEU A 92 46.88 -24.69 6.53
CA LEU A 92 47.61 -25.58 7.42
C LEU A 92 48.21 -26.78 6.68
N SER A 93 47.72 -27.09 5.52
CA SER A 93 48.19 -28.14 4.64
C SER A 93 49.48 -27.76 3.89
N LYS A 94 49.95 -26.54 3.96
CA LYS A 94 51.28 -26.12 3.47
C LYS A 94 52.42 -26.39 4.42
N SER A 95 52.13 -27.02 5.58
CA SER A 95 53.13 -27.47 6.50
C SER A 95 53.89 -28.71 5.95
N ASP A 96 54.94 -29.09 6.62
CA ASP A 96 55.89 -30.10 6.26
C ASP A 96 55.30 -31.45 5.77
N VAL A 97 54.06 -31.75 6.14
CA VAL A 97 53.33 -32.96 5.70
C VAL A 97 53.05 -32.93 4.20
N ASN A 98 52.59 -31.83 3.66
CA ASN A 98 52.36 -31.69 2.22
C ASN A 98 53.67 -31.73 1.42
N LYS A 99 54.72 -31.16 2.02
CA LYS A 99 56.04 -31.20 1.41
C LYS A 99 56.55 -32.64 1.34
N PHE A 100 56.37 -33.43 2.38
CA PHE A 100 56.72 -34.84 2.43
C PHE A 100 55.94 -35.69 1.41
N PHE A 101 54.60 -35.47 1.28
CA PHE A 101 53.78 -36.21 0.33
C PHE A 101 54.06 -35.79 -1.12
N LYS A 102 54.35 -34.53 -1.38
CA LYS A 102 54.71 -34.02 -2.70
C LYS A 102 56.08 -34.54 -3.16
N GLU A 103 57.05 -34.59 -2.25
CA GLU A 103 58.40 -35.06 -2.56
C GLU A 103 58.49 -36.58 -2.66
N ASN A 104 57.70 -37.34 -1.92
CA ASN A 104 57.80 -38.78 -1.89
C ASN A 104 56.74 -39.56 -2.71
N LEU A 105 55.55 -38.98 -2.92
CA LEU A 105 54.42 -39.65 -3.57
C LEU A 105 53.90 -38.90 -4.80
N ASN A 106 54.51 -37.80 -5.17
CA ASN A 106 54.07 -36.92 -6.28
C ASN A 106 52.56 -36.60 -6.25
N ALA A 107 51.98 -36.55 -5.05
CA ALA A 107 50.57 -36.35 -4.83
C ALA A 107 50.34 -35.00 -4.14
N ASP A 108 49.60 -34.10 -4.80
CA ASP A 108 49.09 -32.88 -4.20
C ASP A 108 47.84 -33.19 -3.37
N ILE A 109 48.04 -33.60 -2.11
CA ILE A 109 46.94 -33.80 -1.15
C ILE A 109 46.74 -32.49 -0.44
N VAL A 110 45.96 -31.59 -1.05
CA VAL A 110 45.47 -30.40 -0.40
C VAL A 110 44.07 -30.71 0.11
N PRO A 111 43.89 -30.91 1.43
CA PRO A 111 42.54 -31.08 1.97
C PRO A 111 41.79 -29.78 1.71
N LYS A 112 40.70 -29.86 0.95
CA LYS A 112 39.82 -28.75 0.66
C LYS A 112 38.60 -28.89 1.54
N ASP A 113 38.41 -27.93 2.43
CA ASP A 113 37.12 -27.82 3.14
C ASP A 113 36.08 -27.33 2.11
N ARG A 114 35.04 -28.11 1.95
CA ARG A 114 33.98 -27.81 0.97
C ARG A 114 32.64 -27.71 1.65
N LEU A 115 31.89 -26.70 1.25
CA LEU A 115 30.53 -26.45 1.70
C LEU A 115 29.65 -26.19 0.50
N VAL A 116 28.75 -27.11 0.23
CA VAL A 116 27.73 -26.97 -0.81
C VAL A 116 26.36 -26.88 -0.15
N LEU A 117 25.66 -25.77 -0.39
CA LEU A 117 24.33 -25.52 0.14
C LEU A 117 23.34 -25.32 -0.98
N ILE A 118 22.19 -25.94 -0.86
CA ILE A 118 20.99 -25.62 -1.63
C ILE A 118 20.22 -24.61 -0.77
N CYS A 119 19.97 -23.42 -1.32
CA CYS A 119 19.30 -22.33 -0.64
C CYS A 119 17.97 -22.07 -1.33
N LYS A 120 16.88 -22.02 -0.54
CA LYS A 120 15.54 -21.62 -1.01
C LYS A 120 15.20 -20.28 -0.38
N GLY A 121 14.80 -19.33 -1.21
CA GLY A 121 14.50 -17.99 -0.72
C GLY A 121 13.28 -17.39 -1.39
N ARG A 122 12.69 -16.42 -0.70
CA ARG A 122 11.62 -15.59 -1.25
C ARG A 122 11.92 -14.12 -1.02
N LEU A 123 11.45 -13.31 -1.95
CA LEU A 123 11.57 -11.87 -1.91
C LEU A 123 10.23 -11.26 -2.28
N ARG A 124 9.77 -10.28 -1.51
CA ARG A 124 8.56 -9.51 -1.80
C ARG A 124 8.94 -8.17 -2.44
N ALA A 125 8.13 -7.75 -3.43
CA ALA A 125 8.28 -6.46 -4.09
C ALA A 125 6.92 -5.83 -4.36
N GLY A 126 6.86 -4.50 -4.35
CA GLY A 126 5.63 -3.75 -4.57
C GLY A 126 5.78 -2.28 -4.26
N PHE A 127 4.66 -1.62 -3.95
CA PHE A 127 4.60 -0.21 -3.63
C PHE A 127 4.44 0.01 -2.13
N ASP A 128 5.26 0.87 -1.55
CA ASP A 128 5.04 1.38 -0.20
C ASP A 128 4.10 2.60 -0.26
N LEU A 129 2.82 2.33 -0.06
CA LEU A 129 1.78 3.35 -0.12
C LEU A 129 1.80 4.31 1.07
N SER A 130 2.53 4.00 2.13
CA SER A 130 2.74 4.93 3.25
C SER A 130 3.51 6.20 2.85
N LYS A 131 4.29 6.09 1.76
CA LYS A 131 5.07 7.21 1.16
C LYS A 131 4.24 8.14 0.28
N VAL A 132 2.95 7.83 0.06
CA VAL A 132 2.06 8.70 -0.74
C VAL A 132 1.69 9.93 0.07
N GLY A 133 1.98 11.13 -0.44
CA GLY A 133 1.68 12.42 0.18
C GLY A 133 0.27 12.94 -0.17
N VAL A 134 -0.15 14.01 0.50
CA VAL A 134 -1.41 14.71 0.17
C VAL A 134 -1.33 15.28 -1.25
N GLU A 135 -0.17 15.78 -1.62
CA GLU A 135 0.12 16.35 -2.94
C GLU A 135 0.08 15.33 -4.07
N ASP A 136 0.23 14.04 -3.73
CA ASP A 136 0.25 12.94 -4.69
C ASP A 136 -1.15 12.43 -5.04
N VAL A 137 -2.19 12.83 -4.29
CA VAL A 137 -3.57 12.38 -4.48
C VAL A 137 -4.45 13.56 -4.89
N ARG A 138 -5.17 13.42 -5.99
CA ARG A 138 -6.14 14.42 -6.47
C ARG A 138 -7.44 13.74 -6.84
N VAL A 139 -8.52 14.21 -6.25
CA VAL A 139 -9.89 13.77 -6.56
C VAL A 139 -10.62 14.90 -7.27
N SER A 140 -11.15 14.62 -8.45
CA SER A 140 -11.97 15.58 -9.21
C SER A 140 -13.23 14.88 -9.71
N GLY A 141 -14.36 15.12 -9.03
CA GLY A 141 -15.61 14.41 -9.30
C GLY A 141 -15.42 12.90 -9.14
N ASP A 142 -15.55 12.17 -10.25
CA ASP A 142 -15.45 10.71 -10.33
C ASP A 142 -14.06 10.23 -10.81
N THR A 143 -13.11 11.15 -10.92
CA THR A 143 -11.73 10.89 -11.35
C THR A 143 -10.79 10.93 -10.16
N LEU A 144 -10.02 9.85 -9.97
CA LEU A 144 -8.92 9.77 -9.02
C LEU A 144 -7.58 9.78 -9.77
N SER A 145 -6.68 10.66 -9.39
CA SER A 145 -5.29 10.69 -9.87
C SER A 145 -4.35 10.48 -8.70
N VAL A 146 -3.46 9.49 -8.81
CA VAL A 146 -2.48 9.17 -7.75
C VAL A 146 -1.09 9.05 -8.35
N MET A 147 -0.13 9.77 -7.75
CA MET A 147 1.29 9.65 -8.02
C MET A 147 1.90 8.65 -7.02
N LEU A 148 2.32 7.50 -7.52
CA LEU A 148 2.85 6.41 -6.70
C LEU A 148 4.38 6.52 -6.54
N PRO A 149 4.97 6.08 -5.43
CA PRO A 149 6.40 5.87 -5.33
C PRO A 149 6.85 4.77 -6.29
N LYS A 150 8.14 4.69 -6.60
CA LYS A 150 8.67 3.55 -7.36
C LYS A 150 8.49 2.25 -6.59
N ALA A 151 8.31 1.15 -7.32
CA ALA A 151 8.29 -0.16 -6.71
C ALA A 151 9.65 -0.48 -6.05
N GLU A 152 9.60 -1.12 -4.90
CA GLU A 152 10.79 -1.47 -4.11
C GLU A 152 10.72 -2.92 -3.60
N TYR A 153 11.87 -3.42 -3.16
CA TYR A 153 11.93 -4.68 -2.44
C TYR A 153 11.63 -4.43 -0.96
N PHE A 154 10.74 -5.23 -0.38
CA PHE A 154 10.39 -5.10 1.04
C PHE A 154 11.28 -5.96 1.91
N ASP A 155 11.22 -7.25 1.76
CA ASP A 155 11.98 -8.20 2.55
C ASP A 155 12.53 -9.36 1.71
N VAL A 156 13.68 -9.82 2.16
CA VAL A 156 14.32 -11.04 1.68
C VAL A 156 14.21 -12.05 2.81
N VAL A 157 13.49 -13.13 2.57
CA VAL A 157 13.27 -14.18 3.58
C VAL A 157 14.03 -15.42 3.18
N LEU A 158 15.01 -15.77 4.01
CA LEU A 158 15.81 -16.98 3.97
C LEU A 158 15.73 -17.62 5.35
N ASN A 159 14.84 -18.58 5.55
CA ASN A 159 14.74 -19.25 6.85
C ASN A 159 15.89 -20.24 7.03
N PRO A 160 16.30 -20.53 8.27
CA PRO A 160 17.31 -21.55 8.54
C PRO A 160 16.96 -22.93 7.98
N SER A 161 15.68 -23.27 7.90
CA SER A 161 15.15 -24.50 7.31
C SER A 161 15.27 -24.56 5.79
N ASP A 162 15.49 -23.41 5.15
CA ASP A 162 15.58 -23.28 3.70
C ASP A 162 17.02 -23.50 3.18
N PHE A 163 17.94 -23.84 4.09
CA PHE A 163 19.32 -24.21 3.78
C PHE A 163 19.51 -25.71 3.94
N GLU A 164 19.73 -26.38 2.83
CA GLU A 164 20.04 -27.81 2.80
C GLU A 164 21.54 -28.00 2.53
N TYR A 165 22.24 -28.67 3.45
CA TYR A 165 23.65 -28.98 3.30
C TYR A 165 23.80 -30.22 2.43
N PHE A 166 24.15 -30.02 1.15
CA PHE A 166 24.42 -31.11 0.22
C PHE A 166 25.78 -31.77 0.48
N GLU A 167 26.80 -30.94 0.77
CA GLU A 167 28.12 -31.40 1.14
C GLU A 167 28.71 -30.46 2.21
N ARG A 168 29.25 -31.03 3.27
CA ARG A 168 29.95 -30.26 4.32
C ARG A 168 31.16 -31.06 4.79
N THR A 169 32.33 -30.69 4.26
CA THR A 169 33.62 -31.29 4.66
C THR A 169 34.48 -30.25 5.33
N GLY A 170 35.30 -30.66 6.31
CA GLY A 170 36.20 -29.78 7.05
C GLY A 170 35.52 -29.03 8.18
N SER A 171 36.21 -27.98 8.67
CA SER A 171 35.81 -27.20 9.83
C SER A 171 35.28 -25.83 9.43
N TRP A 172 34.01 -25.56 9.77
CA TRP A 172 33.30 -24.29 9.48
C TRP A 172 32.94 -23.59 10.78
N SER A 173 33.41 -22.36 10.93
CA SER A 173 33.09 -21.52 12.07
C SER A 173 31.73 -20.84 11.93
N HIS A 174 31.11 -20.45 13.04
CA HIS A 174 29.85 -19.70 13.03
C HIS A 174 29.92 -18.41 12.20
N ARG A 175 31.07 -17.73 12.20
CA ARG A 175 31.29 -16.53 11.37
C ARG A 175 31.20 -16.84 9.87
N GLN A 176 31.73 -17.99 9.44
CA GLN A 176 31.65 -18.44 8.04
C GLN A 176 30.22 -18.81 7.66
N ASP A 177 29.49 -19.50 8.55
CA ASP A 177 28.07 -19.80 8.33
C ASP A 177 27.25 -18.51 8.15
N THR A 178 27.52 -17.47 8.94
CA THR A 178 26.87 -16.16 8.80
C THR A 178 27.23 -15.50 7.46
N GLN A 179 28.49 -15.57 7.02
CA GLN A 179 28.91 -15.04 5.74
C GLN A 179 28.21 -15.73 4.57
N VAL A 180 28.02 -17.04 4.64
CA VAL A 180 27.31 -17.82 3.64
C VAL A 180 25.85 -17.35 3.52
N LYS A 181 25.15 -17.14 4.65
CA LYS A 181 23.79 -16.62 4.67
C LYS A 181 23.69 -15.24 4.01
N MET A 182 24.61 -14.33 4.35
CA MET A 182 24.68 -13.01 3.71
C MET A 182 24.93 -13.09 2.19
N GLN A 183 25.70 -14.07 1.75
CA GLN A 183 25.91 -14.27 0.31
C GLN A 183 24.67 -14.85 -0.38
N ALA A 184 23.91 -15.71 0.30
CA ALA A 184 22.64 -16.23 -0.20
C ALA A 184 21.63 -15.09 -0.42
N GLU A 185 21.51 -14.19 0.54
CA GLU A 185 20.65 -13.00 0.44
C GLU A 185 21.04 -12.10 -0.74
N LYS A 186 22.34 -11.80 -0.85
CA LYS A 186 22.86 -11.01 -1.99
C LYS A 186 22.65 -11.71 -3.33
N HIS A 187 22.71 -13.04 -3.35
CA HIS A 187 22.46 -13.81 -4.58
C HIS A 187 21.00 -13.67 -5.02
N LEU A 188 20.05 -13.87 -4.10
CA LEU A 188 18.62 -13.75 -4.36
C LEU A 188 18.25 -12.35 -4.86
N LEU A 189 18.80 -11.30 -4.24
CA LEU A 189 18.60 -9.91 -4.69
C LEU A 189 19.13 -9.68 -6.11
N ARG A 190 20.34 -10.12 -6.41
CA ARG A 190 20.91 -9.98 -7.76
C ARG A 190 20.09 -10.71 -8.81
N ASP A 191 19.59 -11.89 -8.49
CA ASP A 191 18.75 -12.67 -9.39
C ASP A 191 17.41 -11.99 -9.64
N ALA A 192 16.78 -11.46 -8.59
CA ALA A 192 15.56 -10.66 -8.71
C ALA A 192 15.78 -9.44 -9.61
N GLN A 193 16.91 -8.73 -9.46
CA GLN A 193 17.28 -7.60 -10.30
C GLN A 193 17.47 -8.03 -11.77
N ARG A 194 18.22 -9.10 -12.03
CA ARG A 194 18.44 -9.62 -13.40
C ARG A 194 17.13 -10.03 -14.07
N LYS A 195 16.21 -10.62 -13.31
CA LYS A 195 14.90 -11.07 -13.80
C LYS A 195 13.88 -9.91 -13.91
N GLY A 196 14.27 -8.68 -13.58
CA GLY A 196 13.44 -7.48 -13.68
C GLY A 196 12.23 -7.50 -12.77
N ILE A 197 12.36 -8.03 -11.55
CA ILE A 197 11.23 -8.23 -10.63
C ILE A 197 10.57 -6.90 -10.25
N LEU A 198 11.32 -5.81 -10.08
CA LEU A 198 10.74 -4.49 -9.80
C LEU A 198 9.86 -3.98 -10.94
N VAL A 199 10.29 -4.13 -12.19
CA VAL A 199 9.49 -3.74 -13.36
C VAL A 199 8.20 -4.55 -13.44
N LYS A 200 8.27 -5.85 -13.15
CA LYS A 200 7.08 -6.71 -13.08
C LYS A 200 6.16 -6.29 -11.93
N ALA A 201 6.73 -5.99 -10.77
CA ALA A 201 5.98 -5.53 -9.60
C ALA A 201 5.24 -4.24 -9.89
N GLU A 202 5.87 -3.28 -10.55
CA GLU A 202 5.28 -2.02 -10.98
C GLU A 202 4.12 -2.23 -11.95
N CYS A 203 4.35 -2.98 -13.04
CA CYS A 203 3.33 -3.25 -14.03
C CYS A 203 2.08 -3.97 -13.45
N ILE A 204 2.30 -5.00 -12.62
CA ILE A 204 1.22 -5.75 -11.99
C ILE A 204 0.53 -4.88 -10.92
N GLY A 205 1.32 -4.12 -10.17
CA GLY A 205 0.81 -3.26 -9.09
C GLY A 205 -0.10 -2.15 -9.61
N LEU A 206 0.28 -1.46 -10.68
CA LEU A 206 -0.55 -0.44 -11.31
C LEU A 206 -1.91 -0.99 -11.70
N ARG A 207 -1.97 -2.16 -12.34
CA ARG A 207 -3.24 -2.79 -12.74
C ARG A 207 -4.10 -3.17 -11.54
N ARG A 208 -3.49 -3.70 -10.48
CA ARG A 208 -4.22 -4.11 -9.25
C ARG A 208 -4.74 -2.89 -8.49
N LEU A 209 -3.93 -1.83 -8.38
CA LEU A 209 -4.35 -0.58 -7.73
C LEU A 209 -5.45 0.11 -8.52
N GLU A 210 -5.37 0.12 -9.85
CA GLU A 210 -6.46 0.64 -10.70
C GLU A 210 -7.78 -0.09 -10.41
N THR A 211 -7.75 -1.43 -10.35
CA THR A 211 -8.93 -2.23 -10.03
C THR A 211 -9.45 -1.96 -8.63
N LEU A 212 -8.54 -1.82 -7.65
CA LEU A 212 -8.88 -1.52 -6.27
C LEU A 212 -9.59 -0.15 -6.16
N PHE A 213 -9.04 0.87 -6.78
CA PHE A 213 -9.60 2.23 -6.73
C PHE A 213 -10.92 2.35 -7.49
N LYS A 214 -11.10 1.60 -8.58
CA LYS A 214 -12.42 1.46 -9.24
C LYS A 214 -13.44 0.82 -8.28
N GLY A 215 -13.02 -0.13 -7.46
CA GLY A 215 -13.84 -0.71 -6.39
C GLY A 215 -14.26 0.29 -5.31
N PHE A 216 -13.53 1.38 -5.11
CA PHE A 216 -13.90 2.48 -4.22
C PHE A 216 -14.91 3.47 -4.84
N GLY A 217 -15.37 3.21 -6.07
CA GLY A 217 -16.42 3.96 -6.75
C GLY A 217 -15.91 5.05 -7.70
N PHE A 218 -14.63 5.04 -8.08
CA PHE A 218 -14.09 5.94 -9.10
C PHE A 218 -14.25 5.33 -10.50
N SER A 219 -14.88 6.05 -11.42
CA SER A 219 -15.02 5.59 -12.81
C SER A 219 -13.72 5.76 -13.60
N VAL A 220 -12.94 6.78 -13.29
CA VAL A 220 -11.66 7.06 -13.95
C VAL A 220 -10.53 7.08 -12.90
N VAL A 221 -9.52 6.24 -13.12
CA VAL A 221 -8.34 6.15 -12.26
C VAL A 221 -7.09 6.38 -13.10
N LYS A 222 -6.29 7.38 -12.73
CA LYS A 222 -5.01 7.71 -13.35
C LYS A 222 -3.90 7.45 -12.34
N LEU A 223 -3.00 6.51 -12.67
CA LEU A 223 -1.87 6.15 -11.82
C LEU A 223 -0.58 6.45 -12.57
N GLU A 224 0.32 7.17 -11.93
CA GLU A 224 1.65 7.50 -12.44
C GLU A 224 2.68 7.15 -11.37
N VAL A 225 3.90 6.80 -11.80
CA VAL A 225 5.02 6.48 -10.89
C VAL A 225 6.02 7.63 -10.94
N LYS A 226 6.52 8.05 -9.77
CA LYS A 226 7.48 9.16 -9.61
C LYS A 226 8.83 8.90 -10.30
#